data_31553c7ad96211fa828f9c15f96b7a25
#
_entry.id   31553c7ad96211fa828f9c15f96b7a25
#
_cell.length_a   1.000
_cell.length_b   1.000
_cell.length_c   1.000
_cell.angle_alpha   90.00
_cell.angle_beta   90.00
_cell.angle_gamma   90.00
#
_symmetry.space_group_name_H-M   'P 1'
#
loop_
_entity.id
_entity.type
_entity.pdbx_description
1 polymer ?
#
loop_
_entity_poly.entity_id
_entity_poly.type
_entity_poly.pdbx_seq_one_letter_code
_entity_poly.pdbx_strand_id
1 'polypeptide(L)'
;MTLTLDDSQRLAVQLMLTARLAIITGPPGSGKTTTLRATLDALGPDVVVRLAAPTGKAARRMAQVTGREASTIHRLLGWTPNGWTYTANDPLDADVVFVDESSMLCYELGAALLAGTGRSRLVLIGDADQLPPVGVGRLFGDLVESGNAPVARLATNHRAAEGSWVIRNAPRVLTGGPIEVDNCAGFTRVEVGDDARDVVAAVHGAAVAAADDPSLVVLAPSYSGLCGVDALNVTLEPVLNGESGAGCATLARGPERLAIGVGCRVIQTRNDYRLDVMNGEIGTVVALDASNGSAAVEYAELGRTVDYPSRESTNALQPAYALTVHKTQGSEFRHVIVVCHSTHSFMLSRSLLYTAITRAKQHVTLVGDAKGLARALRNDAARRNTALVEHLNGTLPEAKVEL
;
A
#
# COMPACT_ATOMS: atom_id res chain seq x y z
N MET A 1 13.72 -27.06 2.74
CA MET A 1 14.79 -26.03 2.78
C MET A 1 14.74 -25.38 4.14
N THR A 2 15.81 -25.48 4.91
CA THR A 2 15.92 -24.80 6.22
C THR A 2 16.05 -23.31 5.94
N LEU A 3 15.12 -22.52 6.41
CA LEU A 3 15.12 -21.06 6.29
C LEU A 3 16.28 -20.51 7.10
N THR A 4 17.29 -19.92 6.45
CA THR A 4 18.40 -19.28 7.15
C THR A 4 18.00 -17.82 7.43
N LEU A 5 17.74 -17.51 8.69
CA LEU A 5 17.42 -16.16 9.16
C LEU A 5 18.71 -15.39 9.48
N ASP A 6 18.76 -14.12 9.13
CA ASP A 6 19.82 -13.21 9.60
C ASP A 6 19.61 -12.80 11.08
N ASP A 7 20.57 -12.07 11.67
CA ASP A 7 20.50 -11.67 13.08
C ASP A 7 19.30 -10.80 13.40
N SER A 8 18.94 -9.86 12.50
CA SER A 8 17.78 -8.98 12.66
C SER A 8 16.47 -9.77 12.62
N GLN A 9 16.39 -10.74 11.74
CA GLN A 9 15.24 -11.64 11.61
C GLN A 9 15.13 -12.58 12.82
N ARG A 10 16.24 -13.11 13.34
CA ARG A 10 16.25 -13.92 14.58
C ARG A 10 15.76 -13.12 15.77
N LEU A 11 16.22 -11.86 15.93
CA LEU A 11 15.71 -10.97 16.96
C LEU A 11 14.21 -10.73 16.83
N ALA A 12 13.74 -10.49 15.59
CA ALA A 12 12.31 -10.28 15.33
C ALA A 12 11.47 -11.50 15.71
N VAL A 13 11.90 -12.72 15.35
CA VAL A 13 11.24 -13.98 15.78
C VAL A 13 11.20 -14.07 17.30
N GLN A 14 12.31 -13.82 17.99
CA GLN A 14 12.35 -13.85 19.44
C GLN A 14 11.36 -12.86 20.06
N LEU A 15 11.32 -11.61 19.58
CA LEU A 15 10.37 -10.62 20.09
C LEU A 15 8.91 -11.02 19.84
N MET A 16 8.59 -11.54 18.65
CA MET A 16 7.25 -12.01 18.31
C MET A 16 6.79 -13.17 19.20
N LEU A 17 7.72 -14.02 19.65
CA LEU A 17 7.41 -15.15 20.53
C LEU A 17 7.26 -14.76 21.99
N THR A 18 7.92 -13.69 22.47
CA THR A 18 8.07 -13.41 23.90
C THR A 18 7.45 -12.11 24.38
N ALA A 19 7.43 -11.06 23.54
CA ALA A 19 6.97 -9.75 23.98
C ALA A 19 5.43 -9.66 23.96
N ARG A 20 4.87 -8.94 24.94
CA ARG A 20 3.43 -8.65 24.96
C ARG A 20 3.00 -7.73 23.81
N LEU A 21 3.82 -6.73 23.48
CA LEU A 21 3.71 -5.91 22.29
C LEU A 21 5.07 -5.96 21.59
N ALA A 22 5.10 -6.43 20.35
CA ALA A 22 6.29 -6.43 19.50
C ALA A 22 6.05 -5.63 18.24
N ILE A 23 7.04 -4.85 17.84
CA ILE A 23 6.99 -4.04 16.61
C ILE A 23 8.09 -4.52 15.68
N ILE A 24 7.71 -4.90 14.48
CA ILE A 24 8.62 -5.35 13.43
C ILE A 24 8.53 -4.39 12.27
N THR A 25 9.59 -3.64 12.03
CA THR A 25 9.63 -2.66 10.93
C THR A 25 10.76 -2.94 9.97
N GLY A 26 10.57 -2.61 8.72
CA GLY A 26 11.60 -2.71 7.70
C GLY A 26 11.05 -2.46 6.29
N PRO A 27 11.92 -2.13 5.33
CA PRO A 27 11.54 -1.84 3.96
C PRO A 27 10.87 -3.03 3.26
N PRO A 28 10.21 -2.80 2.12
CA PRO A 28 9.77 -3.91 1.27
C PRO A 28 10.94 -4.82 0.90
N GLY A 29 10.72 -6.14 0.95
CA GLY A 29 11.78 -7.12 0.67
C GLY A 29 12.71 -7.45 1.83
N SER A 30 12.56 -6.85 3.01
CA SER A 30 13.40 -7.17 4.19
C SER A 30 13.07 -8.50 4.87
N GLY A 31 12.14 -9.27 4.33
CA GLY A 31 11.81 -10.59 4.87
C GLY A 31 10.80 -10.57 6.03
N LYS A 32 10.02 -9.50 6.21
CA LYS A 32 8.95 -9.43 7.23
C LYS A 32 8.04 -10.67 7.21
N THR A 33 7.57 -11.05 6.02
CA THR A 33 6.70 -12.21 5.85
C THR A 33 7.42 -13.53 6.12
N THR A 34 8.69 -13.64 5.76
CA THR A 34 9.54 -14.79 6.06
C THR A 34 9.71 -14.97 7.57
N THR A 35 9.95 -13.85 8.27
CA THR A 35 10.10 -13.81 9.73
C THR A 35 8.78 -14.19 10.42
N LEU A 36 7.64 -13.69 9.92
CA LEU A 36 6.32 -14.10 10.41
C LEU A 36 6.11 -15.60 10.25
N ARG A 37 6.40 -16.19 9.09
CA ARG A 37 6.27 -17.66 8.88
C ARG A 37 7.14 -18.43 9.87
N ALA A 38 8.41 -18.06 10.01
CA ALA A 38 9.30 -18.71 10.96
C ALA A 38 8.77 -18.63 12.40
N THR A 39 8.12 -17.51 12.77
CA THR A 39 7.48 -17.38 14.09
C THR A 39 6.27 -18.29 14.21
N LEU A 40 5.41 -18.36 13.18
CA LEU A 40 4.23 -19.23 13.17
C LEU A 40 4.61 -20.72 13.23
N ASP A 41 5.72 -21.09 12.59
CA ASP A 41 6.24 -22.46 12.62
C ASP A 41 6.86 -22.82 14.01
N ALA A 42 7.35 -21.81 14.75
CA ALA A 42 7.90 -21.99 16.08
C ALA A 42 6.83 -21.99 17.19
N LEU A 43 5.60 -21.53 16.91
CA LEU A 43 4.50 -21.59 17.87
C LEU A 43 3.95 -23.01 17.96
N GLY A 44 3.65 -23.44 19.18
CA GLY A 44 3.03 -24.76 19.42
C GLY A 44 1.61 -24.88 18.81
N PRO A 45 1.13 -26.10 18.61
CA PRO A 45 -0.18 -26.36 18.01
C PRO A 45 -1.36 -25.84 18.85
N ASP A 46 -1.17 -25.74 20.17
CA ASP A 46 -2.20 -25.30 21.11
C ASP A 46 -2.33 -23.77 21.20
N VAL A 47 -1.45 -23.02 20.54
CA VAL A 47 -1.46 -21.55 20.56
C VAL A 47 -2.54 -21.00 19.62
N VAL A 48 -3.51 -20.29 20.16
CA VAL A 48 -4.58 -19.65 19.39
C VAL A 48 -4.06 -18.39 18.73
N VAL A 49 -3.79 -18.48 17.43
CA VAL A 49 -3.25 -17.41 16.59
C VAL A 49 -4.36 -16.72 15.81
N ARG A 50 -4.35 -15.39 15.76
CA ARG A 50 -5.17 -14.60 14.85
C ARG A 50 -4.26 -13.76 13.93
N LEU A 51 -4.56 -13.76 12.64
CA LEU A 51 -3.85 -12.96 11.64
C LEU A 51 -4.78 -11.91 11.07
N ALA A 52 -4.31 -10.66 11.01
CA ALA A 52 -5.09 -9.55 10.49
C ALA A 52 -4.25 -8.55 9.69
N ALA A 53 -4.95 -7.74 8.88
CA ALA A 53 -4.37 -6.59 8.21
C ALA A 53 -5.41 -5.45 8.09
N PRO A 54 -5.00 -4.19 7.84
CA PRO A 54 -5.93 -3.09 7.66
C PRO A 54 -6.84 -3.23 6.43
N THR A 55 -6.36 -3.87 5.37
CA THR A 55 -7.09 -4.02 4.11
C THR A 55 -7.36 -5.49 3.77
N GLY A 56 -8.42 -5.75 2.98
CA GLY A 56 -8.78 -7.09 2.53
C GLY A 56 -7.69 -7.73 1.67
N LYS A 57 -7.08 -6.95 0.76
CA LYS A 57 -5.99 -7.42 -0.10
C LYS A 57 -4.77 -7.85 0.73
N ALA A 58 -4.37 -7.06 1.72
CA ALA A 58 -3.24 -7.40 2.60
C ALA A 58 -3.55 -8.65 3.46
N ALA A 59 -4.77 -8.76 3.98
CA ALA A 59 -5.20 -9.95 4.72
C ALA A 59 -5.17 -11.21 3.84
N ARG A 60 -5.67 -11.13 2.60
CA ARG A 60 -5.61 -12.24 1.64
C ARG A 60 -4.17 -12.65 1.32
N ARG A 61 -3.30 -11.67 1.05
CA ARG A 61 -1.87 -11.94 0.83
C ARG A 61 -1.23 -12.64 2.04
N MET A 62 -1.55 -12.16 3.25
CA MET A 62 -1.08 -12.77 4.49
C MET A 62 -1.55 -14.22 4.61
N ALA A 63 -2.82 -14.51 4.30
CA ALA A 63 -3.36 -15.88 4.31
C ALA A 63 -2.65 -16.78 3.29
N GLN A 64 -2.46 -16.30 2.05
CA GLN A 64 -1.77 -17.07 0.99
C GLN A 64 -0.34 -17.43 1.37
N VAL A 65 0.41 -16.49 1.96
CA VAL A 65 1.82 -16.73 2.30
C VAL A 65 1.99 -17.56 3.56
N THR A 66 1.10 -17.43 4.54
CA THR A 66 1.19 -18.18 5.81
C THR A 66 0.48 -19.54 5.75
N GLY A 67 -0.42 -19.73 4.80
CA GLY A 67 -1.30 -20.91 4.75
C GLY A 67 -2.33 -20.95 5.87
N ARG A 68 -2.51 -19.85 6.61
CA ARG A 68 -3.46 -19.72 7.73
C ARG A 68 -4.52 -18.66 7.41
N GLU A 69 -5.70 -18.80 8.01
CA GLU A 69 -6.76 -17.82 7.84
C GLU A 69 -6.32 -16.44 8.36
N ALA A 70 -6.57 -15.39 7.57
CA ALA A 70 -6.36 -14.01 7.95
C ALA A 70 -7.55 -13.14 7.53
N SER A 71 -7.85 -12.09 8.27
CA SER A 71 -8.97 -11.22 8.02
C SER A 71 -8.59 -9.75 8.12
N THR A 72 -9.51 -8.84 7.74
CA THR A 72 -9.31 -7.43 8.07
C THR A 72 -9.47 -7.22 9.58
N ILE A 73 -8.78 -6.20 10.12
CA ILE A 73 -8.93 -5.83 11.54
C ILE A 73 -10.40 -5.58 11.88
N HIS A 74 -11.14 -4.92 11.00
CA HIS A 74 -12.58 -4.67 11.18
C HIS A 74 -13.36 -5.97 11.35
N ARG A 75 -13.09 -6.97 10.51
CA ARG A 75 -13.75 -8.29 10.60
C ARG A 75 -13.29 -9.06 11.83
N LEU A 76 -11.99 -9.02 12.14
CA LEU A 76 -11.43 -9.66 13.33
C LEU A 76 -12.11 -9.16 14.60
N LEU A 77 -12.29 -7.83 14.71
CA LEU A 77 -12.92 -7.20 15.87
C LEU A 77 -14.45 -7.18 15.81
N GLY A 78 -15.07 -7.73 14.77
CA GLY A 78 -16.52 -7.77 14.62
C GLY A 78 -17.16 -6.38 14.50
N TRP A 79 -16.59 -5.50 13.65
CA TRP A 79 -17.15 -4.16 13.46
C TRP A 79 -18.52 -4.19 12.81
N THR A 80 -19.45 -3.43 13.39
CA THR A 80 -20.81 -3.20 12.89
C THR A 80 -21.15 -1.71 13.01
N PRO A 81 -22.22 -1.21 12.38
CA PRO A 81 -22.69 0.17 12.59
C PRO A 81 -22.99 0.52 14.06
N ASN A 82 -23.21 -0.49 14.90
CA ASN A 82 -23.48 -0.32 16.34
C ASN A 82 -22.20 -0.38 17.20
N GLY A 83 -21.04 -0.52 16.59
CA GLY A 83 -19.74 -0.59 17.27
C GLY A 83 -19.00 -1.91 17.08
N TRP A 84 -18.02 -2.14 17.94
CA TRP A 84 -17.15 -3.30 17.92
C TRP A 84 -17.71 -4.42 18.79
N THR A 85 -17.67 -5.67 18.31
CA THR A 85 -18.04 -6.86 19.11
C THR A 85 -16.99 -7.11 20.18
N TYR A 86 -15.71 -7.12 19.77
CA TYR A 86 -14.62 -7.35 20.72
C TYR A 86 -14.07 -6.01 21.23
N THR A 87 -14.06 -5.88 22.56
CA THR A 87 -13.73 -4.65 23.29
C THR A 87 -12.84 -4.97 24.49
N ALA A 88 -12.47 -3.95 25.27
CA ALA A 88 -11.70 -4.17 26.51
C ALA A 88 -12.45 -5.01 27.57
N ASN A 89 -13.80 -4.99 27.55
CA ASN A 89 -14.64 -5.76 28.47
C ASN A 89 -14.89 -7.18 27.99
N ASP A 90 -14.84 -7.40 26.68
CA ASP A 90 -15.04 -8.72 26.05
C ASP A 90 -14.00 -8.86 24.93
N PRO A 91 -12.73 -9.15 25.24
CA PRO A 91 -11.65 -9.22 24.26
C PRO A 91 -11.68 -10.52 23.46
N LEU A 92 -10.95 -10.53 22.35
CA LEU A 92 -10.73 -11.71 21.53
C LEU A 92 -10.15 -12.86 22.36
N ASP A 93 -10.69 -14.06 22.12
CA ASP A 93 -10.07 -15.30 22.58
C ASP A 93 -8.93 -15.68 21.62
N ALA A 94 -7.72 -15.22 21.99
CA ALA A 94 -6.49 -15.48 21.27
C ALA A 94 -5.27 -15.32 22.18
N ASP A 95 -4.24 -16.15 21.95
CA ASP A 95 -2.96 -16.02 22.63
C ASP A 95 -2.07 -14.96 21.99
N VAL A 96 -2.17 -14.83 20.66
CA VAL A 96 -1.40 -13.87 19.89
C VAL A 96 -2.16 -13.38 18.65
N VAL A 97 -2.08 -12.08 18.42
CA VAL A 97 -2.62 -11.40 17.23
C VAL A 97 -1.47 -10.78 16.45
N PHE A 98 -1.32 -11.18 15.19
CA PHE A 98 -0.37 -10.59 14.26
C PHE A 98 -1.11 -9.65 13.32
N VAL A 99 -0.59 -8.44 13.15
CA VAL A 99 -1.16 -7.43 12.25
C VAL A 99 -0.08 -7.00 11.26
N ASP A 100 -0.27 -7.35 9.98
CA ASP A 100 0.60 -6.89 8.90
C ASP A 100 0.12 -5.56 8.32
N GLU A 101 0.96 -4.86 7.55
CA GLU A 101 0.74 -3.51 7.00
C GLU A 101 0.32 -2.49 8.08
N SER A 102 0.91 -2.60 9.27
CA SER A 102 0.57 -1.77 10.44
C SER A 102 0.88 -0.28 10.26
N SER A 103 1.68 0.11 9.25
CA SER A 103 1.87 1.51 8.84
C SER A 103 0.56 2.20 8.44
N MET A 104 -0.46 1.43 8.07
CA MET A 104 -1.80 1.92 7.71
C MET A 104 -2.75 2.09 8.92
N LEU A 105 -2.28 1.89 10.16
CA LEU A 105 -3.11 2.02 11.36
C LEU A 105 -3.27 3.49 11.77
N CYS A 106 -4.48 4.04 11.62
CA CYS A 106 -4.85 5.29 12.29
C CYS A 106 -5.10 5.07 13.79
N TYR A 107 -5.17 6.14 14.58
CA TYR A 107 -5.38 6.02 16.02
C TYR A 107 -6.68 5.33 16.40
N GLU A 108 -7.77 5.63 15.70
CA GLU A 108 -9.08 5.03 15.97
C GLU A 108 -9.04 3.50 15.82
N LEU A 109 -8.52 3.01 14.69
CA LEU A 109 -8.42 1.58 14.44
C LEU A 109 -7.42 0.91 15.39
N GLY A 110 -6.32 1.60 15.70
CA GLY A 110 -5.32 1.13 16.66
C GLY A 110 -5.85 1.04 18.08
N ALA A 111 -6.65 2.01 18.52
CA ALA A 111 -7.30 1.99 19.83
C ALA A 111 -8.29 0.83 19.94
N ALA A 112 -9.12 0.63 18.89
CA ALA A 112 -10.03 -0.51 18.83
C ALA A 112 -9.26 -1.86 18.86
N LEU A 113 -8.16 -1.96 18.13
CA LEU A 113 -7.30 -3.14 18.12
C LEU A 113 -6.72 -3.43 19.52
N LEU A 114 -6.14 -2.44 20.16
CA LEU A 114 -5.58 -2.58 21.52
C LEU A 114 -6.64 -2.98 22.56
N ALA A 115 -7.84 -2.39 22.46
CA ALA A 115 -8.96 -2.73 23.33
C ALA A 115 -9.44 -4.17 23.08
N GLY A 116 -9.66 -4.53 21.82
CA GLY A 116 -10.21 -5.84 21.44
C GLY A 116 -9.21 -7.00 21.62
N THR A 117 -7.90 -6.76 21.60
CA THR A 117 -6.89 -7.79 21.84
C THR A 117 -6.68 -8.10 23.32
N GLY A 118 -7.03 -7.20 24.22
CA GLY A 118 -7.01 -7.42 25.67
C GLY A 118 -5.66 -7.92 26.20
N ARG A 119 -5.62 -9.19 26.65
CA ARG A 119 -4.42 -9.82 27.20
C ARG A 119 -3.58 -10.57 26.18
N SER A 120 -4.03 -10.74 24.95
CA SER A 120 -3.28 -11.40 23.89
C SER A 120 -1.97 -10.66 23.63
N ARG A 121 -0.95 -11.39 23.21
CA ARG A 121 0.25 -10.76 22.63
C ARG A 121 -0.16 -10.08 21.33
N LEU A 122 0.33 -8.86 21.10
CA LEU A 122 0.09 -8.11 19.88
C LEU A 122 1.40 -7.89 19.14
N VAL A 123 1.44 -8.31 17.90
CA VAL A 123 2.59 -8.14 17.01
C VAL A 123 2.18 -7.24 15.85
N LEU A 124 2.80 -6.06 15.75
CA LEU A 124 2.60 -5.09 14.69
C LEU A 124 3.75 -5.19 13.68
N ILE A 125 3.44 -5.49 12.44
CA ILE A 125 4.40 -5.66 11.35
C ILE A 125 4.13 -4.58 10.29
N GLY A 126 5.16 -3.86 9.83
CA GLY A 126 4.96 -2.79 8.85
C GLY A 126 6.26 -2.16 8.39
N ASP A 127 6.13 -0.99 7.81
CA ASP A 127 7.25 -0.15 7.39
C ASP A 127 6.97 1.29 7.86
N ALA A 128 7.70 1.76 8.87
CA ALA A 128 7.48 3.05 9.50
C ALA A 128 7.79 4.25 8.57
N ASP A 129 8.54 4.00 7.49
CA ASP A 129 8.96 5.01 6.52
C ASP A 129 7.98 5.18 5.35
N GLN A 130 7.00 4.27 5.22
CA GLN A 130 5.91 4.41 4.23
C GLN A 130 4.94 5.53 4.59
N LEU A 131 4.05 5.82 3.66
CA LEU A 131 2.98 6.78 3.86
C LEU A 131 2.21 6.49 5.15
N PRO A 132 1.90 7.54 5.95
CA PRO A 132 1.05 7.39 7.11
C PRO A 132 -0.36 6.98 6.70
N PRO A 133 -1.18 6.46 7.64
CA PRO A 133 -2.54 6.00 7.36
C PRO A 133 -3.44 7.14 6.87
N VAL A 134 -4.48 6.79 6.13
CA VAL A 134 -5.62 7.69 5.92
C VAL A 134 -6.39 7.77 7.25
N GLY A 135 -6.57 8.99 7.78
CA GLY A 135 -7.19 9.20 9.09
C GLY A 135 -6.24 9.87 10.09
N VAL A 136 -6.65 9.97 11.35
CA VAL A 136 -5.89 10.70 12.39
C VAL A 136 -4.74 9.86 12.94
N GLY A 137 -3.58 10.50 13.11
CA GLY A 137 -2.41 9.91 13.73
C GLY A 137 -1.58 9.00 12.80
N ARG A 138 -0.52 8.45 13.34
CA ARG A 138 0.36 7.46 12.70
C ARG A 138 0.86 6.45 13.75
N LEU A 139 -0.06 5.72 14.33
CA LEU A 139 0.18 4.88 15.51
C LEU A 139 1.47 4.05 15.41
N PHE A 140 1.66 3.35 14.30
CA PHE A 140 2.82 2.48 14.11
C PHE A 140 4.14 3.28 14.14
N GLY A 141 4.21 4.40 13.42
CA GLY A 141 5.38 5.27 13.41
C GLY A 141 5.68 5.85 14.81
N ASP A 142 4.64 6.31 15.52
CA ASP A 142 4.79 6.90 16.85
C ASP A 142 5.25 5.86 17.90
N LEU A 143 4.76 4.63 17.81
CA LEU A 143 5.25 3.53 18.66
C LEU A 143 6.73 3.19 18.39
N VAL A 144 7.12 3.17 17.10
CA VAL A 144 8.53 2.97 16.69
C VAL A 144 9.43 4.10 17.19
N GLU A 145 8.94 5.35 17.14
CA GLU A 145 9.68 6.56 17.50
C GLU A 145 9.79 6.71 19.04
N SER A 146 8.75 6.34 19.78
CA SER A 146 8.74 6.44 21.25
C SER A 146 9.78 5.57 21.93
N GLY A 147 10.16 4.43 21.34
CA GLY A 147 11.05 3.45 21.96
C GLY A 147 10.47 2.70 23.17
N ASN A 148 9.18 2.91 23.49
CA ASN A 148 8.53 2.30 24.68
C ASN A 148 8.04 0.87 24.44
N ALA A 149 8.18 0.34 23.23
CA ALA A 149 7.88 -1.04 22.89
C ALA A 149 9.12 -1.70 22.27
N PRO A 150 9.32 -3.01 22.44
CA PRO A 150 10.38 -3.75 21.74
C PRO A 150 10.21 -3.64 20.22
N VAL A 151 11.26 -3.13 19.54
CA VAL A 151 11.28 -2.93 18.08
C VAL A 151 12.40 -3.75 17.47
N ALA A 152 12.08 -4.61 16.50
CA ALA A 152 13.06 -5.20 15.59
C ALA A 152 13.03 -4.47 14.24
N ARG A 153 14.18 -3.95 13.83
CA ARG A 153 14.36 -3.30 12.53
C ARG A 153 15.05 -4.26 11.57
N LEU A 154 14.32 -4.71 10.55
CA LEU A 154 14.87 -5.55 9.49
C LEU A 154 15.59 -4.66 8.48
N ALA A 155 16.90 -4.71 8.44
CA ALA A 155 17.71 -3.80 7.63
C ALA A 155 18.05 -4.38 6.25
N THR A 156 18.18 -5.72 6.15
CA THR A 156 18.65 -6.38 4.93
C THR A 156 17.51 -6.55 3.92
N ASN A 157 17.71 -6.10 2.70
CA ASN A 157 16.76 -6.36 1.61
C ASN A 157 17.16 -7.65 0.89
N HIS A 158 16.39 -8.73 1.08
CA HIS A 158 16.65 -10.05 0.50
C HIS A 158 16.02 -10.23 -0.90
N ARG A 159 15.19 -9.29 -1.36
CA ARG A 159 14.44 -9.42 -2.62
C ARG A 159 15.18 -8.85 -3.80
N ALA A 160 15.92 -7.80 -3.61
CA ALA A 160 16.63 -7.14 -4.68
C ALA A 160 18.05 -7.69 -4.78
N ALA A 161 18.52 -7.96 -6.01
CA ALA A 161 19.91 -8.32 -6.25
C ALA A 161 20.85 -7.26 -5.68
N GLU A 162 22.02 -7.67 -5.20
CA GLU A 162 23.07 -6.74 -4.81
C GLU A 162 23.30 -5.73 -5.94
N GLY A 163 23.19 -4.44 -5.64
CA GLY A 163 23.32 -3.38 -6.64
C GLY A 163 22.02 -2.85 -7.22
N SER A 164 20.86 -3.42 -6.88
CA SER A 164 19.56 -2.84 -7.28
C SER A 164 19.45 -1.38 -6.82
N TRP A 165 19.09 -0.53 -7.76
CA TRP A 165 18.93 0.91 -7.52
C TRP A 165 17.76 1.21 -6.53
N VAL A 166 16.78 0.31 -6.35
CA VAL A 166 15.75 0.43 -5.27
C VAL A 166 16.44 0.44 -3.91
N ILE A 167 17.40 -0.49 -3.69
CA ILE A 167 18.17 -0.55 -2.44
C ILE A 167 19.00 0.71 -2.26
N ARG A 168 19.55 1.27 -3.34
CA ARG A 168 20.39 2.46 -3.29
C ARG A 168 19.58 3.74 -3.09
N ASN A 169 18.44 3.87 -3.77
CA ASN A 169 17.66 5.10 -3.78
C ASN A 169 16.65 5.21 -2.62
N ALA A 170 16.08 4.11 -2.15
CA ALA A 170 15.10 4.16 -1.07
C ALA A 170 15.66 4.84 0.22
N PRO A 171 16.84 4.48 0.75
CA PRO A 171 17.44 5.18 1.87
C PRO A 171 17.80 6.65 1.57
N ARG A 172 18.23 6.94 0.34
CA ARG A 172 18.56 8.33 -0.07
C ARG A 172 17.33 9.23 -0.06
N VAL A 173 16.19 8.73 -0.54
CA VAL A 173 14.91 9.46 -0.47
C VAL A 173 14.56 9.76 0.99
N LEU A 174 14.69 8.79 1.89
CA LEU A 174 14.38 8.97 3.31
C LEU A 174 15.28 10.01 3.99
N THR A 175 16.55 10.09 3.60
CA THR A 175 17.50 11.09 4.13
C THR A 175 17.46 12.43 3.39
N GLY A 176 16.64 12.55 2.32
CA GLY A 176 16.60 13.73 1.46
C GLY A 176 17.84 13.89 0.56
N GLY A 177 18.59 12.81 0.37
CA GLY A 177 19.78 12.77 -0.46
C GLY A 177 19.48 12.71 -1.95
N PRO A 178 20.50 12.93 -2.82
CA PRO A 178 20.34 12.89 -4.26
C PRO A 178 20.00 11.48 -4.73
N ILE A 179 19.07 11.38 -5.68
CA ILE A 179 18.70 10.12 -6.33
C ILE A 179 19.76 9.77 -7.38
N GLU A 180 20.25 8.54 -7.36
CA GLU A 180 21.07 8.00 -8.42
C GLU A 180 20.19 7.57 -9.58
N VAL A 181 20.59 7.94 -10.78
CA VAL A 181 19.91 7.58 -12.03
C VAL A 181 20.82 6.61 -12.77
N ASP A 182 20.27 5.47 -13.14
CA ASP A 182 20.91 4.52 -14.03
C ASP A 182 19.91 4.13 -15.11
N ASN A 183 19.95 4.79 -16.22
CA ASN A 183 19.03 4.59 -17.34
C ASN A 183 19.10 3.18 -17.95
N CYS A 184 20.08 2.35 -17.55
CA CYS A 184 20.27 0.99 -18.05
C CYS A 184 19.84 -0.09 -17.05
N ALA A 185 19.82 0.21 -15.74
CA ALA A 185 19.72 -0.80 -14.69
C ALA A 185 18.44 -0.74 -13.84
N GLY A 186 17.39 -0.07 -14.32
CA GLY A 186 16.08 -0.12 -13.67
C GLY A 186 15.63 1.16 -12.97
N PHE A 187 16.37 2.28 -13.05
CA PHE A 187 15.90 3.59 -12.60
C PHE A 187 16.16 4.67 -13.65
N THR A 188 15.09 5.11 -14.29
CA THR A 188 15.12 6.17 -15.29
C THR A 188 14.53 7.44 -14.73
N ARG A 189 15.15 8.58 -14.98
CA ARG A 189 14.56 9.90 -14.71
C ARG A 189 14.25 10.61 -15.99
N VAL A 190 13.01 11.02 -16.15
CA VAL A 190 12.54 11.88 -17.24
C VAL A 190 12.26 13.26 -16.65
N GLU A 191 13.15 14.20 -16.89
CA GLU A 191 12.98 15.58 -16.44
C GLU A 191 12.11 16.34 -17.44
N VAL A 192 11.11 17.05 -16.93
CA VAL A 192 10.17 17.87 -17.72
C VAL A 192 10.18 19.30 -17.25
N GLY A 193 9.58 20.19 -18.03
CA GLY A 193 9.37 21.59 -17.65
C GLY A 193 8.30 21.77 -16.56
N ASP A 194 7.96 23.04 -16.29
CA ASP A 194 6.96 23.42 -15.28
C ASP A 194 5.50 23.19 -15.78
N ASP A 195 5.30 22.85 -17.05
CA ASP A 195 3.97 22.62 -17.63
C ASP A 195 3.50 21.18 -17.38
N ALA A 196 2.34 21.02 -16.75
CA ALA A 196 1.74 19.71 -16.50
C ALA A 196 1.47 18.89 -17.78
N ARG A 197 1.34 19.55 -18.96
CA ARG A 197 1.19 18.88 -20.25
C ARG A 197 2.45 18.12 -20.66
N ASP A 198 3.63 18.65 -20.31
CA ASP A 198 4.90 17.96 -20.56
C ASP A 198 4.99 16.67 -19.73
N VAL A 199 4.45 16.68 -18.50
CA VAL A 199 4.34 15.47 -17.67
C VAL A 199 3.49 14.41 -18.35
N VAL A 200 2.30 14.79 -18.84
CA VAL A 200 1.38 13.87 -19.53
C VAL A 200 2.05 13.26 -20.75
N ALA A 201 2.71 14.09 -21.58
CA ALA A 201 3.43 13.62 -22.76
C ALA A 201 4.58 12.66 -22.40
N ALA A 202 5.35 12.97 -21.35
CA ALA A 202 6.45 12.13 -20.88
C ALA A 202 5.96 10.80 -20.29
N VAL A 203 4.89 10.83 -19.49
CA VAL A 203 4.24 9.62 -18.95
C VAL A 203 3.70 8.76 -20.07
N HIS A 204 3.04 9.35 -21.07
CA HIS A 204 2.57 8.64 -22.26
C HIS A 204 3.73 7.96 -22.99
N GLY A 205 4.81 8.70 -23.30
CA GLY A 205 5.98 8.14 -23.96
C GLY A 205 6.63 6.99 -23.17
N ALA A 206 6.76 7.14 -21.85
CA ALA A 206 7.28 6.08 -20.99
C ALA A 206 6.35 4.86 -20.94
N ALA A 207 5.05 5.06 -20.95
CA ALA A 207 4.05 3.99 -20.98
C ALA A 207 4.08 3.23 -22.32
N VAL A 208 4.20 3.94 -23.45
CA VAL A 208 4.38 3.30 -24.79
C VAL A 208 5.64 2.42 -24.79
N ALA A 209 6.76 2.94 -24.27
CA ALA A 209 8.01 2.20 -24.24
C ALA A 209 7.97 0.95 -23.33
N ALA A 210 7.03 0.85 -22.43
CA ALA A 210 6.85 -0.26 -21.50
C ALA A 210 5.48 -0.98 -21.67
N ALA A 211 4.80 -0.79 -22.82
CA ALA A 211 3.45 -1.31 -23.04
C ALA A 211 3.35 -2.85 -23.01
N ASP A 212 4.45 -3.53 -23.33
CA ASP A 212 4.55 -5.00 -23.27
C ASP A 212 4.55 -5.56 -21.83
N ASP A 213 4.73 -4.71 -20.81
CA ASP A 213 4.67 -5.14 -19.42
C ASP A 213 3.23 -5.04 -18.85
N PRO A 214 2.51 -6.16 -18.71
CA PRO A 214 1.14 -6.16 -18.20
C PRO A 214 1.03 -5.68 -16.75
N SER A 215 2.16 -5.60 -16.04
CA SER A 215 2.20 -5.12 -14.65
C SER A 215 2.63 -3.65 -14.53
N LEU A 216 2.80 -2.94 -15.65
CA LEU A 216 3.08 -1.51 -15.64
C LEU A 216 1.96 -0.74 -14.93
N VAL A 217 2.33 0.17 -14.04
CA VAL A 217 1.39 1.10 -13.40
C VAL A 217 1.98 2.51 -13.34
N VAL A 218 1.13 3.51 -13.50
CA VAL A 218 1.50 4.91 -13.26
C VAL A 218 1.02 5.33 -11.88
N LEU A 219 1.89 5.92 -11.07
CA LEU A 219 1.56 6.42 -9.74
C LEU A 219 1.59 7.93 -9.72
N ALA A 220 0.46 8.54 -9.38
CA ALA A 220 0.35 9.98 -9.18
C ALA A 220 -0.03 10.32 -7.73
N PRO A 221 0.35 11.51 -7.24
CA PRO A 221 0.03 11.93 -5.87
C PRO A 221 -1.46 12.16 -5.60
N SER A 222 -2.23 12.59 -6.61
CA SER A 222 -3.65 12.98 -6.48
C SER A 222 -4.51 12.47 -7.64
N TYR A 223 -5.83 12.52 -7.44
CA TYR A 223 -6.81 12.20 -8.49
C TYR A 223 -6.94 13.31 -9.52
N SER A 224 -7.09 14.54 -9.04
CA SER A 224 -7.41 15.72 -9.87
C SER A 224 -6.17 16.39 -10.45
N GLY A 225 -6.39 17.20 -11.48
CA GLY A 225 -5.37 17.97 -12.21
C GLY A 225 -4.94 17.29 -13.51
N LEU A 226 -4.25 18.04 -14.37
CA LEU A 226 -3.86 17.57 -15.70
C LEU A 226 -2.95 16.34 -15.67
N CYS A 227 -2.10 16.22 -14.66
CA CYS A 227 -1.26 15.03 -14.42
C CYS A 227 -1.73 14.20 -13.21
N GLY A 228 -3.01 14.31 -12.83
CA GLY A 228 -3.67 13.48 -11.83
C GLY A 228 -4.13 12.14 -12.41
N VAL A 229 -4.51 11.22 -11.52
CA VAL A 229 -4.92 9.85 -11.87
C VAL A 229 -6.02 9.80 -12.92
N ASP A 230 -7.04 10.69 -12.79
CA ASP A 230 -8.19 10.67 -13.70
C ASP A 230 -7.79 11.03 -15.13
N ALA A 231 -7.05 12.14 -15.31
CA ALA A 231 -6.56 12.57 -16.61
C ALA A 231 -5.55 11.56 -17.21
N LEU A 232 -4.68 10.98 -16.37
CA LEU A 232 -3.72 9.98 -16.83
C LEU A 232 -4.40 8.68 -17.27
N ASN A 233 -5.46 8.22 -16.60
CA ASN A 233 -6.21 7.05 -17.04
C ASN A 233 -6.84 7.26 -18.42
N VAL A 234 -7.41 8.45 -18.70
CA VAL A 234 -7.95 8.80 -20.02
C VAL A 234 -6.85 8.75 -21.11
N THR A 235 -5.67 9.26 -20.78
CA THR A 235 -4.54 9.30 -21.73
C THR A 235 -3.92 7.92 -21.96
N LEU A 236 -3.87 7.07 -20.94
CA LEU A 236 -3.17 5.79 -20.97
C LEU A 236 -4.02 4.64 -21.51
N GLU A 237 -5.34 4.73 -21.38
CA GLU A 237 -6.24 3.67 -21.85
C GLU A 237 -6.01 3.29 -23.33
N PRO A 238 -6.01 4.23 -24.28
CA PRO A 238 -5.81 3.89 -25.70
C PRO A 238 -4.45 3.23 -25.98
N VAL A 239 -3.43 3.58 -25.18
CA VAL A 239 -2.06 3.09 -25.36
C VAL A 239 -1.88 1.68 -24.80
N LEU A 240 -2.43 1.44 -23.61
CA LEU A 240 -2.20 0.20 -22.86
C LEU A 240 -3.28 -0.85 -23.07
N ASN A 241 -4.44 -0.44 -23.59
CA ASN A 241 -5.54 -1.35 -23.98
C ASN A 241 -5.45 -1.78 -25.45
N GLY A 242 -4.66 -1.06 -26.27
CA GLY A 242 -4.49 -1.32 -27.68
C GLY A 242 -5.79 -1.21 -28.46
N GLU A 243 -5.83 -1.86 -29.65
CA GLU A 243 -7.03 -1.89 -30.51
C GLU A 243 -8.21 -2.69 -29.91
N SER A 244 -7.98 -3.43 -28.83
CA SER A 244 -9.00 -4.27 -28.16
C SER A 244 -10.19 -3.45 -27.63
N GLY A 245 -10.00 -2.16 -27.37
CA GLY A 245 -11.05 -1.23 -26.93
C GLY A 245 -11.76 -0.47 -28.07
N ALA A 246 -11.19 -0.45 -29.25
CA ALA A 246 -11.75 0.32 -30.37
C ALA A 246 -13.06 -0.32 -30.87
N GLY A 247 -14.18 0.37 -30.64
CA GLY A 247 -15.51 -0.10 -31.05
C GLY A 247 -16.23 -1.05 -30.09
N CYS A 248 -15.62 -1.36 -28.93
CA CYS A 248 -16.26 -2.15 -27.89
C CYS A 248 -17.26 -1.33 -27.07
N ALA A 249 -18.26 -2.01 -26.50
CA ALA A 249 -19.18 -1.41 -25.55
C ALA A 249 -18.42 -0.87 -24.33
N THR A 250 -18.75 0.34 -23.88
CA THR A 250 -18.12 0.98 -22.74
C THR A 250 -19.14 1.44 -21.71
N LEU A 251 -18.75 1.45 -20.43
CA LEU A 251 -19.52 2.04 -19.34
C LEU A 251 -18.82 3.31 -18.86
N ALA A 252 -19.46 4.47 -19.04
CA ALA A 252 -18.95 5.74 -18.54
C ALA A 252 -18.92 5.76 -17.00
N ARG A 253 -17.88 6.35 -16.43
CA ARG A 253 -17.63 6.47 -14.99
C ARG A 253 -17.29 7.90 -14.62
N GLY A 254 -18.04 8.47 -13.66
CA GLY A 254 -17.78 9.78 -13.10
C GLY A 254 -17.91 10.95 -14.11
N PRO A 255 -17.65 12.17 -13.64
CA PRO A 255 -17.78 13.38 -14.45
C PRO A 255 -16.72 13.50 -15.55
N GLU A 256 -15.54 12.88 -15.39
CA GLU A 256 -14.43 12.90 -16.35
C GLU A 256 -14.61 11.95 -17.54
N ARG A 257 -15.77 11.30 -17.66
CA ARG A 257 -16.08 10.31 -18.72
C ARG A 257 -15.07 9.17 -18.81
N LEU A 258 -14.45 8.80 -17.70
CA LEU A 258 -13.69 7.56 -17.60
C LEU A 258 -14.60 6.42 -18.05
N ALA A 259 -14.15 5.61 -18.99
CA ALA A 259 -14.89 4.47 -19.49
C ALA A 259 -14.17 3.18 -19.10
N ILE A 260 -14.94 2.12 -18.87
CA ILE A 260 -14.41 0.75 -18.83
C ILE A 260 -14.99 -0.03 -19.99
N GLY A 261 -14.15 -0.78 -20.69
CA GLY A 261 -14.51 -1.63 -21.81
C GLY A 261 -13.79 -2.96 -21.73
N VAL A 262 -14.05 -3.86 -22.68
CA VAL A 262 -13.32 -5.13 -22.77
C VAL A 262 -11.83 -4.83 -23.00
N GLY A 263 -10.96 -5.56 -22.31
CA GLY A 263 -9.52 -5.35 -22.29
C GLY A 263 -9.04 -4.32 -21.25
N CYS A 264 -9.93 -3.44 -20.75
CA CYS A 264 -9.57 -2.44 -19.77
C CYS A 264 -9.07 -3.08 -18.47
N ARG A 265 -7.95 -2.56 -17.96
CA ARG A 265 -7.50 -2.85 -16.62
C ARG A 265 -8.29 -2.03 -15.61
N VAL A 266 -8.83 -2.70 -14.60
CA VAL A 266 -9.69 -2.10 -13.59
C VAL A 266 -9.23 -2.45 -12.18
N ILE A 267 -9.55 -1.57 -11.23
CA ILE A 267 -9.34 -1.80 -9.80
C ILE A 267 -10.69 -1.82 -9.08
N GLN A 268 -10.85 -2.78 -8.18
CA GLN A 268 -11.95 -2.81 -7.23
C GLN A 268 -11.77 -1.72 -6.18
N THR A 269 -12.80 -0.90 -5.95
CA THR A 269 -12.71 0.28 -5.05
C THR A 269 -13.33 0.09 -3.67
N ARG A 270 -14.01 -1.04 -3.45
CA ARG A 270 -14.62 -1.42 -2.16
C ARG A 270 -14.57 -2.94 -1.98
N ASN A 271 -14.59 -3.40 -0.74
CA ASN A 271 -14.72 -4.84 -0.49
C ASN A 271 -16.11 -5.33 -0.94
N ASP A 272 -16.14 -6.41 -1.70
CA ASP A 272 -17.36 -7.15 -1.99
C ASP A 272 -17.17 -8.60 -1.54
N TYR A 273 -17.72 -8.92 -0.37
CA TYR A 273 -17.58 -10.26 0.23
C TYR A 273 -18.44 -11.32 -0.47
N ARG A 274 -19.46 -10.91 -1.26
CA ARG A 274 -20.30 -11.85 -2.01
C ARG A 274 -19.57 -12.33 -3.27
N LEU A 275 -18.89 -11.39 -3.94
CA LEU A 275 -18.04 -11.69 -5.09
C LEU A 275 -16.66 -12.18 -4.66
N ASP A 276 -16.34 -12.09 -3.36
CA ASP A 276 -15.02 -12.34 -2.78
C ASP A 276 -13.91 -11.56 -3.52
N VAL A 277 -14.16 -10.26 -3.75
CA VAL A 277 -13.19 -9.32 -4.32
C VAL A 277 -12.97 -8.17 -3.36
N MET A 278 -11.71 -7.88 -3.06
CA MET A 278 -11.35 -6.89 -2.07
C MET A 278 -10.96 -5.56 -2.71
N ASN A 279 -11.11 -4.48 -1.95
CA ASN A 279 -10.61 -3.17 -2.33
C ASN A 279 -9.11 -3.22 -2.65
N GLY A 280 -8.72 -2.67 -3.81
CA GLY A 280 -7.34 -2.66 -4.30
C GLY A 280 -6.96 -3.85 -5.18
N GLU A 281 -7.85 -4.83 -5.42
CA GLU A 281 -7.59 -5.90 -6.38
C GLU A 281 -7.74 -5.39 -7.81
N ILE A 282 -6.79 -5.77 -8.66
CA ILE A 282 -6.69 -5.34 -10.05
C ILE A 282 -7.00 -6.52 -10.96
N GLY A 283 -7.86 -6.30 -11.94
CA GLY A 283 -8.25 -7.28 -12.94
C GLY A 283 -8.38 -6.65 -14.33
N THR A 284 -8.67 -7.49 -15.31
CA THR A 284 -8.92 -7.10 -16.70
C THR A 284 -10.35 -7.45 -17.07
N VAL A 285 -11.07 -6.53 -17.65
CA VAL A 285 -12.45 -6.76 -18.17
C VAL A 285 -12.37 -7.68 -19.36
N VAL A 286 -12.97 -8.87 -19.26
CA VAL A 286 -12.97 -9.88 -20.36
C VAL A 286 -14.30 -9.95 -21.08
N ALA A 287 -15.39 -9.48 -20.46
CA ALA A 287 -16.69 -9.32 -21.10
C ALA A 287 -17.43 -8.14 -20.48
N LEU A 288 -18.28 -7.48 -21.29
CA LEU A 288 -19.08 -6.34 -20.85
C LEU A 288 -20.36 -6.26 -21.69
N ASP A 289 -21.50 -6.15 -21.02
CA ASP A 289 -22.78 -5.81 -21.61
C ASP A 289 -23.22 -4.42 -21.16
N ALA A 290 -23.11 -3.45 -22.08
CA ALA A 290 -23.46 -2.06 -21.78
C ALA A 290 -24.96 -1.84 -21.59
N SER A 291 -25.82 -2.75 -22.06
CA SER A 291 -27.29 -2.63 -21.99
C SER A 291 -27.80 -2.77 -20.55
N ASN A 292 -27.25 -3.72 -19.79
CA ASN A 292 -27.58 -3.96 -18.39
C ASN A 292 -26.47 -3.53 -17.42
N GLY A 293 -25.27 -3.20 -17.95
CA GLY A 293 -24.11 -2.77 -17.19
C GLY A 293 -23.39 -3.90 -16.46
N SER A 294 -23.59 -5.17 -16.88
CA SER A 294 -22.85 -6.30 -16.35
C SER A 294 -21.47 -6.41 -16.98
N ALA A 295 -20.52 -7.03 -16.26
CA ALA A 295 -19.17 -7.29 -16.73
C ALA A 295 -18.60 -8.57 -16.14
N ALA A 296 -17.67 -9.20 -16.84
CA ALA A 296 -16.81 -10.23 -16.30
C ALA A 296 -15.38 -9.69 -16.21
N VAL A 297 -14.73 -9.87 -15.06
CA VAL A 297 -13.37 -9.36 -14.80
C VAL A 297 -12.48 -10.54 -14.40
N GLU A 298 -11.40 -10.72 -15.15
CA GLU A 298 -10.36 -11.69 -14.82
C GLU A 298 -9.39 -11.09 -13.80
N TYR A 299 -9.25 -11.72 -12.66
CA TYR A 299 -8.30 -11.37 -11.63
C TYR A 299 -7.15 -12.38 -11.61
N ALA A 300 -6.03 -12.04 -12.26
CA ALA A 300 -4.88 -12.93 -12.36
C ALA A 300 -4.30 -13.31 -10.99
N GLU A 301 -4.25 -12.37 -10.03
CA GLU A 301 -3.80 -12.66 -8.65
C GLU A 301 -4.74 -13.63 -7.91
N LEU A 302 -6.02 -13.71 -8.31
CA LEU A 302 -7.01 -14.63 -7.75
C LEU A 302 -7.11 -15.94 -8.53
N GLY A 303 -6.55 -16.00 -9.75
CA GLY A 303 -6.63 -17.14 -10.65
C GLY A 303 -8.05 -17.45 -11.14
N ARG A 304 -8.94 -16.44 -11.20
CA ARG A 304 -10.34 -16.63 -11.59
C ARG A 304 -10.96 -15.41 -12.25
N THR A 305 -12.02 -15.65 -13.01
CA THR A 305 -12.92 -14.62 -13.51
C THR A 305 -14.09 -14.43 -12.54
N VAL A 306 -14.50 -13.18 -12.34
CA VAL A 306 -15.61 -12.78 -11.47
C VAL A 306 -16.65 -12.05 -12.28
N ASP A 307 -17.90 -12.50 -12.15
CA ASP A 307 -19.06 -11.89 -12.82
C ASP A 307 -19.66 -10.78 -11.97
N TYR A 308 -19.80 -9.61 -12.57
CA TYR A 308 -20.49 -8.44 -12.04
C TYR A 308 -21.85 -8.34 -12.71
N PRO A 309 -22.93 -8.79 -12.07
CA PRO A 309 -24.21 -9.06 -12.75
C PRO A 309 -25.00 -7.80 -13.10
N SER A 310 -24.61 -6.62 -12.63
CA SER A 310 -25.36 -5.39 -12.81
C SER A 310 -24.49 -4.14 -12.81
N ARG A 311 -25.07 -3.02 -13.27
CA ARG A 311 -24.43 -1.70 -13.19
C ARG A 311 -24.09 -1.29 -11.76
N GLU A 312 -24.88 -1.68 -10.78
CA GLU A 312 -24.61 -1.42 -9.35
C GLU A 312 -23.31 -2.12 -8.89
N SER A 313 -23.13 -3.38 -9.26
CA SER A 313 -21.93 -4.14 -8.94
C SER A 313 -20.70 -3.58 -9.65
N THR A 314 -20.80 -3.24 -10.94
CA THR A 314 -19.70 -2.66 -11.72
C THR A 314 -19.33 -1.23 -11.29
N ASN A 315 -20.17 -0.51 -10.52
CA ASN A 315 -19.84 0.81 -9.97
C ASN A 315 -18.62 0.76 -9.01
N ALA A 316 -18.25 -0.41 -8.53
CA ALA A 316 -17.05 -0.61 -7.74
C ALA A 316 -15.75 -0.68 -8.59
N LEU A 317 -15.86 -0.72 -9.91
CA LEU A 317 -14.73 -0.81 -10.82
C LEU A 317 -14.31 0.59 -11.31
N GLN A 318 -13.01 0.85 -11.32
CA GLN A 318 -12.41 2.06 -11.90
C GLN A 318 -11.23 1.67 -12.79
N PRO A 319 -10.89 2.44 -13.85
CA PRO A 319 -9.67 2.23 -14.62
C PRO A 319 -8.42 2.22 -13.72
N ALA A 320 -7.44 1.39 -14.05
CA ALA A 320 -6.28 1.12 -13.23
C ALA A 320 -4.93 1.15 -13.97
N TYR A 321 -4.81 2.00 -14.98
CA TYR A 321 -3.53 2.30 -15.63
C TYR A 321 -2.71 3.26 -14.80
N ALA A 322 -3.38 4.28 -14.23
CA ALA A 322 -2.85 5.20 -13.24
C ALA A 322 -3.61 5.03 -11.90
N LEU A 323 -2.87 5.07 -10.79
CA LEU A 323 -3.39 4.93 -9.44
C LEU A 323 -2.74 5.97 -8.51
N THR A 324 -3.40 6.28 -7.38
CA THR A 324 -2.71 7.05 -6.35
C THR A 324 -1.74 6.15 -5.59
N VAL A 325 -0.64 6.76 -5.09
CA VAL A 325 0.34 6.04 -4.26
C VAL A 325 -0.33 5.37 -3.06
N HIS A 326 -1.33 6.01 -2.45
CA HIS A 326 -2.10 5.45 -1.33
C HIS A 326 -2.84 4.16 -1.70
N LYS A 327 -3.47 4.11 -2.89
CA LYS A 327 -4.20 2.91 -3.35
C LYS A 327 -3.29 1.71 -3.63
N THR A 328 -1.99 1.94 -3.80
CA THR A 328 -1.04 0.86 -4.09
C THR A 328 -0.29 0.35 -2.87
N GLN A 329 -0.60 0.85 -1.66
CA GLN A 329 -0.08 0.28 -0.42
C GLN A 329 -0.43 -1.22 -0.33
N GLY A 330 0.54 -2.06 0.02
CA GLY A 330 0.40 -3.52 0.01
C GLY A 330 0.48 -4.18 -1.39
N SER A 331 0.54 -3.39 -2.48
CA SER A 331 0.71 -3.91 -3.85
C SER A 331 2.14 -3.70 -4.35
N GLU A 332 2.56 -4.52 -5.34
CA GLU A 332 3.88 -4.43 -5.97
C GLU A 332 3.74 -4.70 -7.47
N PHE A 333 4.53 -3.99 -8.28
CA PHE A 333 4.49 -4.03 -9.74
C PHE A 333 5.89 -4.26 -10.29
N ARG A 334 6.03 -4.80 -11.49
CA ARG A 334 7.35 -4.95 -12.11
C ARG A 334 7.92 -3.60 -12.51
N HIS A 335 7.11 -2.78 -13.17
CA HIS A 335 7.48 -1.44 -13.62
C HIS A 335 6.50 -0.40 -13.06
N VAL A 336 7.05 0.65 -12.48
CA VAL A 336 6.29 1.77 -11.93
C VAL A 336 6.76 3.08 -12.55
N ILE A 337 5.85 3.83 -13.16
CA ILE A 337 6.09 5.22 -13.57
C ILE A 337 5.57 6.12 -12.44
N VAL A 338 6.44 6.93 -11.85
CA VAL A 338 6.11 7.81 -10.72
C VAL A 338 6.05 9.27 -11.19
N VAL A 339 4.91 9.91 -11.00
CA VAL A 339 4.75 11.36 -11.25
C VAL A 339 5.21 12.14 -10.03
N CYS A 340 6.24 12.97 -10.20
CA CYS A 340 6.83 13.82 -9.16
C CYS A 340 6.99 15.27 -9.67
N HIS A 341 5.88 15.99 -9.81
CA HIS A 341 5.85 17.30 -10.42
C HIS A 341 5.34 18.37 -9.45
N SER A 342 5.83 19.61 -9.59
CA SER A 342 5.53 20.74 -8.69
C SER A 342 4.05 21.12 -8.61
N THR A 343 3.22 20.75 -9.60
CA THR A 343 1.75 20.90 -9.51
C THR A 343 1.14 20.13 -8.34
N HIS A 344 1.80 19.08 -7.88
CA HIS A 344 1.38 18.29 -6.71
C HIS A 344 2.12 18.69 -5.42
N SER A 345 2.70 19.86 -5.33
CA SER A 345 3.62 20.29 -4.27
C SER A 345 3.12 20.03 -2.84
N PHE A 346 1.81 20.14 -2.59
CA PHE A 346 1.21 19.89 -1.27
C PHE A 346 1.25 18.41 -0.85
N MET A 347 1.27 17.50 -1.81
CA MET A 347 1.28 16.05 -1.56
C MET A 347 2.69 15.47 -1.52
N LEU A 348 3.65 16.16 -2.16
CA LEU A 348 5.01 15.66 -2.29
C LEU A 348 5.74 15.66 -0.96
N SER A 349 6.19 14.47 -0.54
CA SER A 349 6.98 14.22 0.66
C SER A 349 7.92 13.04 0.45
N ARG A 350 8.92 12.90 1.33
CA ARG A 350 9.84 11.76 1.32
C ARG A 350 9.10 10.43 1.43
N SER A 351 8.13 10.34 2.35
CA SER A 351 7.34 9.11 2.54
C SER A 351 6.48 8.77 1.31
N LEU A 352 5.92 9.78 0.60
CA LEU A 352 5.18 9.54 -0.62
C LEU A 352 6.10 9.03 -1.73
N LEU A 353 7.23 9.69 -1.96
CA LEU A 353 8.19 9.29 -2.97
C LEU A 353 8.80 7.91 -2.64
N TYR A 354 9.19 7.69 -1.38
CA TYR A 354 9.66 6.40 -0.89
C TYR A 354 8.64 5.28 -1.13
N THR A 355 7.37 5.51 -0.72
CA THR A 355 6.30 4.53 -0.93
C THR A 355 6.12 4.24 -2.41
N ALA A 356 6.12 5.26 -3.28
CA ALA A 356 5.92 5.10 -4.71
C ALA A 356 7.04 4.27 -5.36
N ILE A 357 8.31 4.62 -5.13
CA ILE A 357 9.44 3.91 -5.75
C ILE A 357 9.57 2.48 -5.24
N THR A 358 9.23 2.23 -3.96
CA THR A 358 9.28 0.89 -3.36
C THR A 358 8.13 -0.02 -3.80
N ARG A 359 7.18 0.47 -4.59
CA ARG A 359 6.18 -0.39 -5.26
C ARG A 359 6.77 -1.16 -6.43
N ALA A 360 7.91 -0.70 -6.98
CA ALA A 360 8.55 -1.37 -8.11
C ALA A 360 9.42 -2.55 -7.68
N LYS A 361 9.31 -3.65 -8.42
CA LYS A 361 10.18 -4.83 -8.29
C LYS A 361 11.43 -4.73 -9.15
N GLN A 362 11.31 -4.14 -10.35
CA GLN A 362 12.38 -4.15 -11.36
C GLN A 362 12.71 -2.74 -11.87
N HIS A 363 11.71 -1.99 -12.31
CA HIS A 363 11.92 -0.69 -12.96
C HIS A 363 11.10 0.43 -12.32
N VAL A 364 11.75 1.60 -12.18
CA VAL A 364 11.07 2.87 -11.91
C VAL A 364 11.41 3.86 -13.00
N THR A 365 10.40 4.52 -13.53
CA THR A 365 10.56 5.74 -14.32
C THR A 365 10.01 6.92 -13.52
N LEU A 366 10.90 7.79 -13.05
CA LEU A 366 10.52 9.00 -12.32
C LEU A 366 10.33 10.14 -13.32
N VAL A 367 9.08 10.59 -13.49
CA VAL A 367 8.71 11.69 -14.40
C VAL A 367 8.36 12.91 -13.57
N GLY A 368 9.04 14.03 -13.81
CA GLY A 368 8.76 15.26 -13.08
C GLY A 368 9.77 16.36 -13.29
N ASP A 369 9.53 17.50 -12.65
CA ASP A 369 10.41 18.67 -12.69
C ASP A 369 11.39 18.69 -11.51
N ALA A 370 12.44 19.53 -11.65
CA ALA A 370 13.44 19.69 -10.57
C ALA A 370 12.82 20.26 -9.28
N LYS A 371 11.80 21.12 -9.39
CA LYS A 371 11.11 21.73 -8.23
C LYS A 371 10.30 20.70 -7.47
N GLY A 372 9.54 19.85 -8.17
CA GLY A 372 8.77 18.77 -7.58
C GLY A 372 9.65 17.76 -6.83
N LEU A 373 10.73 17.32 -7.47
CA LEU A 373 11.70 16.41 -6.83
C LEU A 373 12.35 17.05 -5.61
N ALA A 374 12.83 18.28 -5.71
CA ALA A 374 13.43 19.00 -4.59
C ALA A 374 12.42 19.19 -3.44
N ARG A 375 11.14 19.39 -3.76
CA ARG A 375 10.06 19.47 -2.76
C ARG A 375 9.86 18.12 -2.07
N ALA A 376 9.75 17.03 -2.84
CA ALA A 376 9.59 15.68 -2.31
C ALA A 376 10.73 15.30 -1.35
N LEU A 377 11.97 15.59 -1.71
CA LEU A 377 13.14 15.26 -0.88
C LEU A 377 13.30 16.15 0.37
N ARG A 378 12.80 17.41 0.34
CA ARG A 378 12.88 18.32 1.51
C ARG A 378 11.76 18.09 2.50
N ASN A 379 10.54 17.77 2.03
CA ASN A 379 9.42 17.57 2.91
C ASN A 379 9.58 16.24 3.64
N ASP A 380 9.79 16.34 4.93
CA ASP A 380 9.51 15.21 5.79
C ASP A 380 8.00 14.92 5.77
N ALA A 381 7.61 13.66 5.89
CA ALA A 381 6.20 13.35 6.06
C ALA A 381 5.67 14.25 7.16
N ALA A 382 4.61 15.00 6.88
CA ALA A 382 4.09 15.95 7.84
C ALA A 382 3.97 15.25 9.20
N ARG A 383 4.81 15.66 10.17
CA ARG A 383 4.61 15.26 11.55
C ARG A 383 3.17 15.63 11.85
N ARG A 384 2.35 14.59 11.98
CA ARG A 384 0.97 14.84 12.37
C ARG A 384 1.03 15.41 13.77
N ASN A 385 0.24 16.45 14.05
CA ASN A 385 0.14 17.04 15.37
C ASN A 385 -0.49 16.02 16.32
N THR A 386 0.30 15.05 16.76
CA THR A 386 -0.07 14.00 17.68
C THR A 386 0.90 14.06 18.84
N ALA A 387 0.38 14.00 20.03
CA ALA A 387 1.17 14.03 21.26
C ALA A 387 1.43 12.63 21.82
N LEU A 388 1.26 11.57 21.01
CA LEU A 388 1.39 10.19 21.51
C LEU A 388 2.82 9.87 21.95
N VAL A 389 3.83 10.30 21.20
CA VAL A 389 5.23 10.07 21.53
C VAL A 389 5.59 10.76 22.85
N GLU A 390 5.19 12.02 22.98
CA GLU A 390 5.40 12.81 24.21
C GLU A 390 4.65 12.21 25.39
N HIS A 391 3.42 11.73 25.17
CA HIS A 391 2.64 11.05 26.20
C HIS A 391 3.30 9.76 26.67
N LEU A 392 3.73 8.93 25.74
CA LEU A 392 4.42 7.68 26.06
C LEU A 392 5.74 7.91 26.78
N ASN A 393 6.42 9.01 26.48
CA ASN A 393 7.71 9.38 27.10
C ASN A 393 7.55 10.21 28.39
N GLY A 394 6.32 10.55 28.79
CA GLY A 394 6.05 11.37 29.97
C GLY A 394 6.53 12.82 29.84
N THR A 395 6.66 13.33 28.61
CA THR A 395 7.20 14.67 28.29
C THR A 395 6.12 15.64 27.80
N LEU A 396 4.83 15.32 27.96
CA LEU A 396 3.76 16.25 27.64
C LEU A 396 3.93 17.56 28.42
N PRO A 397 3.95 18.73 27.75
CA PRO A 397 3.85 19.99 28.45
C PRO A 397 2.51 20.00 29.20
N GLU A 398 2.53 20.49 30.44
CA GLU A 398 1.31 20.73 31.20
C GLU A 398 0.35 21.57 30.33
N ALA A 399 -0.85 21.06 30.11
CA ALA A 399 -1.85 21.79 29.35
C ALA A 399 -2.09 23.13 30.05
N LYS A 400 -1.63 24.22 29.46
CA LYS A 400 -2.09 25.56 29.85
C LYS A 400 -3.58 25.63 29.48
N VAL A 401 -4.43 25.33 30.42
CA VAL A 401 -5.85 25.67 30.32
C VAL A 401 -5.91 27.18 30.50
N GLU A 402 -5.93 27.91 29.39
CA GLU A 402 -6.39 29.31 29.41
C GLU A 402 -7.91 29.24 29.60
N LEU A 403 -8.33 29.64 30.81
CA LEU A 403 -9.74 29.84 31.20
C LEU A 403 -10.30 31.11 30.52
#